data_406ecf2d57cf82c09e4276b20f16709b
#
_entry.id   406ecf2d57cf82c09e4276b20f16709b
#
_cell.length_a   1.000
_cell.length_b   1.000
_cell.length_c   1.000
_cell.angle_alpha   90.00
_cell.angle_beta   90.00
_cell.angle_gamma   90.00
#
_symmetry.space_group_name_H-M   'P 1'
#
loop_
_entity.id
_entity.type
_entity.pdbx_description
1 polymer ?
#
loop_
_entity_poly.entity_id
_entity_poly.type
_entity_poly.pdbx_seq_one_letter_code
_entity_poly.pdbx_strand_id
1 'polypeptide(L)'
;MIKATQTRVGNILKIEGALYRVLKVHHITPGKGNAQIQSDVRNLKTGIKHNMRFASTESVEQVELEARDINFLYQDADTYHFMDPKNFEQFELDKSFLEDALPYLKPDLKIMLLSHEGVNMSYNLPNRVSLTVTECDPPAKGIPGALKDAKVENESVFKVPLFIKPGDIIVVDTETGDYVEKG
;
A
#
# COMPACT_ATOMS: atom_id res chain seq x y z
N MET A 1 -9.87 -6.38 23.48
CA MET A 1 -11.30 -6.23 23.09
C MET A 1 -11.72 -4.77 23.20
N ILE A 2 -12.33 -4.25 22.17
CA ILE A 2 -12.97 -2.92 22.18
C ILE A 2 -14.45 -3.08 21.83
N LYS A 3 -15.27 -2.12 22.25
CA LYS A 3 -16.66 -2.08 21.77
C LYS A 3 -16.69 -1.70 20.28
N ALA A 4 -17.66 -2.24 19.54
CA ALA A 4 -17.84 -1.90 18.13
C ALA A 4 -17.93 -0.37 17.90
N THR A 5 -18.52 0.37 18.84
CA THR A 5 -18.60 1.84 18.81
C THR A 5 -17.26 2.56 18.90
N GLN A 6 -16.22 1.88 19.37
CA GLN A 6 -14.87 2.42 19.50
C GLN A 6 -14.00 2.17 18.27
N THR A 7 -14.51 1.43 17.30
CA THR A 7 -13.80 1.15 16.03
C THR A 7 -13.54 2.44 15.26
N ARG A 8 -12.31 2.57 14.74
CA ARG A 8 -11.86 3.71 13.94
C ARG A 8 -11.19 3.23 12.65
N VAL A 9 -11.19 4.08 11.65
CA VAL A 9 -10.44 3.85 10.40
C VAL A 9 -8.96 3.60 10.73
N GLY A 10 -8.41 2.55 10.11
CA GLY A 10 -7.03 2.11 10.34
C GLY A 10 -6.86 1.06 11.42
N ASN A 11 -7.86 0.81 12.26
CA ASN A 11 -7.81 -0.30 13.22
C ASN A 11 -7.69 -1.63 12.50
N ILE A 12 -6.99 -2.57 13.14
CA ILE A 12 -6.93 -3.97 12.70
C ILE A 12 -7.81 -4.78 13.64
N LEU A 13 -8.79 -5.46 13.08
CA LEU A 13 -9.73 -6.30 13.82
C LEU A 13 -9.48 -7.76 13.49
N LYS A 14 -9.52 -8.62 14.52
CA LYS A 14 -9.50 -10.06 14.37
C LYS A 14 -10.93 -10.59 14.46
N ILE A 15 -11.41 -11.17 13.37
CA ILE A 15 -12.77 -11.68 13.24
C ILE A 15 -12.68 -13.09 12.66
N GLU A 16 -13.18 -14.07 13.41
CA GLU A 16 -13.15 -15.49 13.00
C GLU A 16 -11.76 -16.00 12.57
N GLY A 17 -10.72 -15.52 13.25
CA GLY A 17 -9.33 -15.92 12.96
C GLY A 17 -8.65 -15.16 11.83
N ALA A 18 -9.37 -14.30 11.12
CA ALA A 18 -8.80 -13.46 10.06
C ALA A 18 -8.61 -12.02 10.52
N LEU A 19 -7.61 -11.35 9.96
CA LEU A 19 -7.31 -9.95 10.26
C LEU A 19 -7.87 -9.03 9.16
N TYR A 20 -8.53 -7.97 9.58
CA TYR A 20 -9.14 -6.98 8.70
C TYR A 20 -8.73 -5.57 9.09
N ARG A 21 -8.38 -4.76 8.09
CA ARG A 21 -8.15 -3.32 8.27
C ARG A 21 -9.47 -2.57 8.05
N VAL A 22 -9.82 -1.71 8.96
CA VAL A 22 -11.01 -0.85 8.86
C VAL A 22 -10.73 0.29 7.89
N LEU A 23 -11.53 0.39 6.83
CA LEU A 23 -11.43 1.41 5.79
C LEU A 23 -12.41 2.57 6.02
N LYS A 24 -13.65 2.24 6.43
CA LYS A 24 -14.70 3.22 6.75
C LYS A 24 -15.54 2.72 7.90
N VAL A 25 -16.08 3.64 8.67
CA VAL A 25 -17.00 3.36 9.79
C VAL A 25 -18.21 4.25 9.67
N HIS A 26 -19.40 3.66 9.72
CA HIS A 26 -20.69 4.35 9.73
C HIS A 26 -21.48 3.94 10.97
N HIS A 27 -21.90 4.93 11.76
CA HIS A 27 -22.81 4.73 12.87
C HIS A 27 -24.24 4.88 12.38
N ILE A 28 -25.03 3.81 12.43
CA ILE A 28 -26.42 3.81 12.00
C ILE A 28 -27.31 3.74 13.22
N THR A 29 -28.09 4.78 13.44
CA THR A 29 -29.09 4.81 14.52
C THR A 29 -30.47 4.80 13.88
N PRO A 30 -31.11 3.64 13.70
CA PRO A 30 -32.47 3.59 13.15
C PRO A 30 -33.47 4.20 14.13
N GLY A 31 -34.54 4.78 13.62
CA GLY A 31 -35.60 5.37 14.43
C GLY A 31 -36.33 4.36 15.34
N LYS A 32 -36.25 3.07 14.99
CA LYS A 32 -36.70 1.95 15.84
C LYS A 32 -35.65 0.84 15.75
N GLY A 33 -35.16 0.37 16.88
CA GLY A 33 -34.18 -0.71 16.98
C GLY A 33 -32.85 -0.27 17.59
N ASN A 34 -31.94 -1.22 17.71
CA ASN A 34 -30.59 -0.97 18.28
C ASN A 34 -29.68 -0.29 17.27
N ALA A 35 -28.84 0.62 17.76
CA ALA A 35 -27.79 1.23 16.96
C ALA A 35 -26.81 0.15 16.44
N GLN A 36 -26.38 0.33 15.20
CA GLN A 36 -25.46 -0.57 14.52
C GLN A 36 -24.23 0.20 14.04
N ILE A 37 -23.10 -0.49 13.98
CA ILE A 37 -21.87 -0.01 13.38
C ILE A 37 -21.65 -0.78 12.08
N GLN A 38 -21.61 -0.07 10.97
CA GLN A 38 -21.31 -0.64 9.67
C GLN A 38 -19.87 -0.26 9.32
N SER A 39 -19.05 -1.24 9.03
CA SER A 39 -17.63 -1.04 8.72
C SER A 39 -17.28 -1.65 7.38
N ASP A 40 -16.65 -0.86 6.52
CA ASP A 40 -15.98 -1.40 5.35
C ASP A 40 -14.57 -1.79 5.77
N VAL A 41 -14.24 -3.06 5.56
CA VAL A 41 -12.98 -3.64 5.99
C VAL A 41 -12.30 -4.36 4.83
N ARG A 42 -10.97 -4.48 4.90
CA ARG A 42 -10.18 -5.25 3.94
C ARG A 42 -9.47 -6.39 4.66
N ASN A 43 -9.64 -7.60 4.16
CA ASN A 43 -8.89 -8.75 4.63
C ASN A 43 -7.41 -8.56 4.30
N LEU A 44 -6.52 -8.61 5.31
CA LEU A 44 -5.09 -8.37 5.11
C LEU A 44 -4.39 -9.49 4.32
N LYS A 45 -4.93 -10.71 4.36
CA LYS A 45 -4.35 -11.86 3.66
C LYS A 45 -4.80 -11.93 2.21
N THR A 46 -6.09 -11.71 1.93
CA THR A 46 -6.68 -11.85 0.59
C THR A 46 -6.80 -10.54 -0.17
N GLY A 47 -6.76 -9.39 0.53
CA GLY A 47 -6.99 -8.06 -0.05
C GLY A 47 -8.44 -7.76 -0.37
N ILE A 48 -9.35 -8.70 -0.15
CA ILE A 48 -10.77 -8.54 -0.49
C ILE A 48 -11.46 -7.62 0.51
N LYS A 49 -12.28 -6.70 -0.01
CA LYS A 49 -13.11 -5.81 0.80
C LYS A 49 -14.39 -6.51 1.22
N HIS A 50 -14.76 -6.29 2.46
CA HIS A 50 -16.03 -6.77 3.04
C HIS A 50 -16.74 -5.62 3.73
N ASN A 51 -18.07 -5.70 3.76
CA ASN A 51 -18.90 -4.83 4.58
C ASN A 51 -19.42 -5.64 5.78
N MET A 52 -19.09 -5.21 6.98
CA MET A 52 -19.46 -5.89 8.22
C MET A 52 -20.33 -5.00 9.08
N ARG A 53 -21.28 -5.62 9.76
CA ARG A 53 -22.19 -4.94 10.70
C ARG A 53 -22.03 -5.52 12.07
N PHE A 54 -21.94 -4.65 13.06
CA PHE A 54 -21.84 -5.00 14.46
C PHE A 54 -22.94 -4.29 15.24
N ALA A 55 -23.50 -4.97 16.23
CA ALA A 55 -24.37 -4.29 17.20
C ALA A 55 -23.51 -3.29 18.01
N SER A 56 -24.11 -2.16 18.39
CA SER A 56 -23.40 -1.15 19.20
C SER A 56 -22.86 -1.68 20.53
N THR A 57 -23.48 -2.71 21.04
CA THR A 57 -23.09 -3.39 22.30
C THR A 57 -22.07 -4.51 22.10
N GLU A 58 -21.83 -4.91 20.85
CA GLU A 58 -20.91 -6.00 20.52
C GLU A 58 -19.46 -5.59 20.75
N SER A 59 -18.64 -6.55 21.16
CA SER A 59 -17.20 -6.37 21.33
C SER A 59 -16.46 -7.04 20.19
N VAL A 60 -15.41 -6.36 19.71
CA VAL A 60 -14.53 -6.86 18.66
C VAL A 60 -13.09 -6.89 19.17
N GLU A 61 -12.31 -7.85 18.70
CA GLU A 61 -10.90 -7.95 19.07
C GLU A 61 -10.08 -7.02 18.19
N GLN A 62 -9.46 -6.01 18.79
CA GLN A 62 -8.48 -5.14 18.14
C GLN A 62 -7.10 -5.73 18.31
N VAL A 63 -6.33 -5.76 17.21
CA VAL A 63 -4.98 -6.30 17.19
C VAL A 63 -4.03 -5.18 16.76
N GLU A 64 -2.87 -5.12 17.41
CA GLU A 64 -1.78 -4.24 16.99
C GLU A 64 -0.79 -5.03 16.13
N LEU A 65 -0.39 -4.42 15.00
CA LEU A 65 0.65 -4.97 14.14
C LEU A 65 2.00 -4.39 14.53
N GLU A 66 3.02 -5.24 14.55
CA GLU A 66 4.40 -4.80 14.67
C GLU A 66 4.84 -4.20 13.34
N ALA A 67 5.42 -3.01 13.40
CA ALA A 67 5.91 -2.29 12.24
C ALA A 67 7.43 -2.18 12.29
N ARG A 68 8.09 -2.50 11.18
CA ARG A 68 9.52 -2.24 11.02
C ARG A 68 9.82 -1.70 9.64
N ASP A 69 10.77 -0.79 9.56
CA ASP A 69 11.28 -0.28 8.30
C ASP A 69 12.25 -1.29 7.70
N ILE A 70 12.12 -1.54 6.40
CA ILE A 70 13.01 -2.40 5.63
C ILE A 70 13.39 -1.72 4.34
N ASN A 71 14.59 -2.01 3.83
CA ASN A 71 15.08 -1.46 2.58
C ASN A 71 15.13 -2.56 1.51
N PHE A 72 14.64 -2.23 0.33
CA PHE A 72 14.76 -3.11 -0.82
C PHE A 72 16.21 -3.17 -1.30
N LEU A 73 16.73 -4.36 -1.55
CA LEU A 73 18.07 -4.57 -2.07
C LEU A 73 18.07 -4.86 -3.57
N TYR A 74 17.53 -6.01 -3.95
CA TYR A 74 17.47 -6.45 -5.33
C TYR A 74 16.41 -7.54 -5.53
N GLN A 75 16.10 -7.82 -6.79
CA GLN A 75 15.21 -8.88 -7.23
C GLN A 75 16.01 -10.02 -7.84
N ASP A 76 15.64 -11.26 -7.53
CA ASP A 76 16.15 -12.48 -8.14
C ASP A 76 14.97 -13.39 -8.49
N ALA A 77 14.68 -13.53 -9.80
CA ALA A 77 13.47 -14.21 -10.29
C ALA A 77 12.18 -13.64 -9.65
N ASP A 78 11.42 -14.47 -8.93
CA ASP A 78 10.20 -14.07 -8.23
C ASP A 78 10.43 -13.73 -6.75
N THR A 79 11.70 -13.66 -6.33
CA THR A 79 12.10 -13.37 -4.96
C THR A 79 12.68 -11.96 -4.85
N TYR A 80 12.22 -11.24 -3.84
CA TYR A 80 12.64 -9.87 -3.56
C TYR A 80 13.40 -9.83 -2.24
N HIS A 81 14.63 -9.33 -2.28
CA HIS A 81 15.54 -9.29 -1.14
C HIS A 81 15.49 -7.94 -0.45
N PHE A 82 15.34 -7.98 0.87
CA PHE A 82 15.25 -6.82 1.74
C PHE A 82 16.26 -6.90 2.88
N MET A 83 16.56 -5.77 3.48
CA MET A 83 17.41 -5.67 4.66
C MET A 83 16.77 -4.75 5.70
N ASP A 84 16.83 -5.18 6.96
CA ASP A 84 16.49 -4.32 8.08
C ASP A 84 17.71 -3.40 8.35
N PRO A 85 17.55 -2.04 8.24
CA PRO A 85 18.66 -1.12 8.41
C PRO A 85 19.17 -1.02 9.84
N LYS A 86 18.42 -1.51 10.82
CA LYS A 86 18.82 -1.47 12.24
C LYS A 86 19.80 -2.57 12.62
N ASN A 87 19.56 -3.80 12.14
CA ASN A 87 20.34 -4.98 12.50
C ASN A 87 21.04 -5.64 11.31
N PHE A 88 20.86 -5.09 10.09
CA PHE A 88 21.41 -5.62 8.83
C PHE A 88 20.96 -7.04 8.50
N GLU A 89 19.90 -7.51 9.12
CA GLU A 89 19.28 -8.79 8.80
C GLU A 89 18.69 -8.74 7.40
N GLN A 90 19.05 -9.71 6.55
CA GLN A 90 18.50 -9.86 5.22
C GLN A 90 17.42 -10.93 5.21
N PHE A 91 16.38 -10.70 4.44
CA PHE A 91 15.27 -11.65 4.27
C PHE A 91 14.61 -11.49 2.90
N GLU A 92 13.76 -12.43 2.57
CA GLU A 92 13.12 -12.52 1.27
C GLU A 92 11.60 -12.37 1.41
N LEU A 93 10.99 -11.74 0.42
CA LEU A 93 9.55 -11.67 0.26
C LEU A 93 9.16 -12.15 -1.14
N ASP A 94 8.02 -12.83 -1.23
CA ASP A 94 7.52 -13.34 -2.50
C ASP A 94 6.88 -12.23 -3.33
N LYS A 95 6.94 -12.40 -4.65
CA LYS A 95 6.28 -11.52 -5.61
C LYS A 95 4.79 -11.32 -5.32
N SER A 96 4.09 -12.40 -4.96
CA SER A 96 2.65 -12.35 -4.66
C SER A 96 2.32 -11.45 -3.46
N PHE A 97 3.21 -11.38 -2.47
CA PHE A 97 3.05 -10.49 -1.31
C PHE A 97 3.22 -9.01 -1.69
N LEU A 98 4.09 -8.72 -2.66
CA LEU A 98 4.49 -7.37 -3.06
C LEU A 98 3.83 -6.88 -4.36
N GLU A 99 2.83 -7.56 -4.87
CA GLU A 99 2.27 -7.33 -6.20
C GLU A 99 1.95 -5.86 -6.48
N ASP A 100 1.32 -5.15 -5.54
CA ASP A 100 0.99 -3.74 -5.68
C ASP A 100 2.19 -2.80 -5.54
N ALA A 101 3.30 -3.28 -4.98
CA ALA A 101 4.52 -2.50 -4.79
C ALA A 101 5.52 -2.62 -5.95
N LEU A 102 5.38 -3.62 -6.80
CA LEU A 102 6.36 -3.95 -7.84
C LEU A 102 6.74 -2.77 -8.74
N PRO A 103 5.79 -1.90 -9.20
CA PRO A 103 6.12 -0.76 -10.05
C PRO A 103 7.01 0.29 -9.38
N TYR A 104 7.07 0.29 -8.04
CA TYR A 104 7.76 1.33 -7.26
C TYR A 104 9.07 0.87 -6.64
N LEU A 105 9.37 -0.44 -6.66
CA LEU A 105 10.56 -0.98 -6.04
C LEU A 105 11.83 -0.53 -6.79
N LYS A 106 12.77 0.02 -6.03
CA LYS A 106 14.11 0.38 -6.49
C LYS A 106 15.11 0.14 -5.36
N PRO A 107 16.40 -0.05 -5.64
CA PRO A 107 17.40 -0.20 -4.60
C PRO A 107 17.31 0.92 -3.54
N ASP A 108 17.41 0.54 -2.29
CA ASP A 108 17.32 1.42 -1.11
C ASP A 108 15.94 2.04 -0.84
N LEU A 109 14.90 1.63 -1.55
CA LEU A 109 13.54 2.04 -1.22
C LEU A 109 13.16 1.51 0.16
N LYS A 110 12.75 2.42 1.04
CA LYS A 110 12.27 2.10 2.38
C LYS A 110 10.77 1.79 2.34
N ILE A 111 10.39 0.62 2.82
CA ILE A 111 8.98 0.27 3.07
C ILE A 111 8.79 -0.09 4.54
N MET A 112 7.56 0.04 5.02
CA MET A 112 7.19 -0.36 6.38
C MET A 112 6.52 -1.73 6.30
N LEU A 113 7.16 -2.75 6.87
CA LEU A 113 6.61 -4.10 6.94
C LEU A 113 5.77 -4.24 8.21
N LEU A 114 4.55 -4.73 8.06
CA LEU A 114 3.61 -4.97 9.15
C LEU A 114 3.48 -6.47 9.40
N SER A 115 3.69 -6.88 10.63
CA SER A 115 3.62 -8.28 11.03
C SER A 115 2.80 -8.48 12.30
N HIS A 116 2.32 -9.71 12.49
CA HIS A 116 1.60 -10.13 13.68
C HIS A 116 2.08 -11.52 14.07
N GLU A 117 2.58 -11.65 15.31
CA GLU A 117 3.11 -12.92 15.84
C GLU A 117 4.15 -13.58 14.92
N GLY A 118 5.05 -12.77 14.34
CA GLY A 118 6.10 -13.24 13.44
C GLY A 118 5.66 -13.52 11.99
N VAL A 119 4.38 -13.31 11.66
CA VAL A 119 3.85 -13.50 10.31
C VAL A 119 3.70 -12.16 9.62
N ASN A 120 4.29 -12.02 8.42
CA ASN A 120 4.13 -10.81 7.60
C ASN A 120 2.70 -10.71 7.09
N MET A 121 2.01 -9.62 7.42
CA MET A 121 0.60 -9.43 7.11
C MET A 121 0.37 -8.41 6.00
N SER A 122 1.15 -7.33 5.97
CA SER A 122 0.98 -6.23 5.03
C SER A 122 2.24 -5.36 5.01
N TYR A 123 2.25 -4.35 4.14
CA TYR A 123 3.29 -3.34 4.07
C TYR A 123 2.69 -1.99 3.70
N ASN A 124 3.40 -0.92 4.04
CA ASN A 124 3.08 0.43 3.59
C ASN A 124 4.23 0.98 2.75
N LEU A 125 3.89 1.50 1.57
CA LEU A 125 4.82 2.23 0.72
C LEU A 125 4.91 3.69 1.16
N PRO A 126 6.04 4.39 0.86
CA PRO A 126 6.03 5.85 0.90
C PRO A 126 4.92 6.40 -0.01
N ASN A 127 4.33 7.52 0.35
CA ASN A 127 3.26 8.13 -0.46
C ASN A 127 3.73 8.50 -1.86
N ARG A 128 5.00 8.86 -2.00
CA ARG A 128 5.63 9.24 -3.25
C ARG A 128 6.98 8.56 -3.41
N VAL A 129 7.29 8.18 -4.62
CA VAL A 129 8.57 7.53 -4.97
C VAL A 129 9.16 8.26 -6.17
N SER A 130 10.46 8.54 -6.10
CA SER A 130 11.21 9.12 -7.21
C SER A 130 11.85 8.01 -8.05
N LEU A 131 11.63 8.04 -9.35
CA LEU A 131 12.13 7.05 -10.30
C LEU A 131 12.81 7.74 -11.48
N THR A 132 13.93 7.19 -11.94
CA THR A 132 14.65 7.72 -13.10
C THR A 132 14.09 7.12 -14.39
N VAL A 133 13.73 7.97 -15.33
CA VAL A 133 13.28 7.55 -16.66
C VAL A 133 14.46 7.02 -17.45
N THR A 134 14.34 5.79 -17.94
CA THR A 134 15.38 5.14 -18.76
C THR A 134 15.09 5.20 -20.24
N GLU A 135 13.81 5.15 -20.61
CA GLU A 135 13.38 5.12 -22.00
C GLU A 135 12.00 5.79 -22.16
N CYS A 136 11.89 6.71 -23.08
CA CYS A 136 10.62 7.31 -23.51
C CYS A 136 10.82 8.01 -24.85
N ASP A 137 9.71 8.39 -25.49
CA ASP A 137 9.76 9.22 -26.70
C ASP A 137 10.40 10.58 -26.41
N PRO A 138 11.06 11.20 -27.40
CA PRO A 138 11.63 12.54 -27.25
C PRO A 138 10.60 13.58 -26.77
N PRO A 139 11.04 14.64 -26.07
CA PRO A 139 10.15 15.73 -25.70
C PRO A 139 9.41 16.29 -26.91
N ALA A 140 8.12 16.50 -26.77
CA ALA A 140 7.28 17.02 -27.84
C ALA A 140 6.29 18.05 -27.30
N LYS A 141 5.81 18.92 -28.22
CA LYS A 141 4.67 19.80 -27.94
C LYS A 141 3.39 19.08 -28.33
N GLY A 142 2.35 19.26 -27.55
CA GLY A 142 1.06 18.62 -27.80
C GLY A 142 -0.09 19.33 -27.10
N ILE A 143 -1.25 18.72 -27.11
CA ILE A 143 -2.44 19.24 -26.44
C ILE A 143 -2.18 19.28 -24.93
N PRO A 144 -2.58 20.35 -24.20
CA PRO A 144 -2.47 20.40 -22.75
C PRO A 144 -3.08 19.16 -22.08
N GLY A 145 -2.32 18.55 -21.17
CA GLY A 145 -2.72 17.31 -20.48
C GLY A 145 -2.43 16.01 -21.24
N ALA A 146 -1.86 16.08 -22.44
CA ALA A 146 -1.43 14.88 -23.16
C ALA A 146 -0.27 14.19 -22.43
N LEU A 147 -0.34 12.85 -22.35
CA LEU A 147 0.64 12.01 -21.68
C LEU A 147 1.26 11.03 -22.66
N LYS A 148 2.46 10.55 -22.35
CA LYS A 148 3.15 9.49 -23.04
C LYS A 148 3.64 8.44 -22.06
N ASP A 149 4.00 7.25 -22.54
CA ASP A 149 4.60 6.21 -21.73
C ASP A 149 6.10 6.48 -21.51
N ALA A 150 6.55 6.31 -20.28
CA ALA A 150 7.95 6.35 -19.91
C ALA A 150 8.33 5.10 -19.12
N LYS A 151 9.38 4.44 -19.54
CA LYS A 151 9.98 3.31 -18.83
C LYS A 151 10.99 3.86 -17.81
N VAL A 152 10.93 3.34 -16.60
CA VAL A 152 11.79 3.78 -15.50
C VAL A 152 12.80 2.69 -15.12
N GLU A 153 13.68 3.01 -14.16
CA GLU A 153 14.83 2.18 -13.77
C GLU A 153 14.50 0.75 -13.34
N ASN A 154 13.28 0.50 -12.85
CA ASN A 154 12.81 -0.84 -12.49
C ASN A 154 12.00 -1.54 -13.59
N GLU A 155 12.10 -1.04 -14.84
CA GLU A 155 11.39 -1.53 -16.02
C GLU A 155 9.87 -1.32 -16.03
N SER A 156 9.32 -0.67 -15.03
CA SER A 156 7.91 -0.27 -15.01
C SER A 156 7.63 0.89 -15.95
N VAL A 157 6.38 1.01 -16.39
CA VAL A 157 5.94 2.06 -17.31
C VAL A 157 4.95 2.97 -16.62
N PHE A 158 5.16 4.28 -16.70
CA PHE A 158 4.28 5.30 -16.17
C PHE A 158 3.86 6.30 -17.24
N LYS A 159 2.66 6.84 -17.10
CA LYS A 159 2.19 7.95 -17.93
C LYS A 159 2.78 9.25 -17.43
N VAL A 160 3.48 9.96 -18.31
CA VAL A 160 4.20 11.21 -17.99
C VAL A 160 3.86 12.30 -19.00
N PRO A 161 4.04 13.60 -18.64
CA PRO A 161 3.90 14.69 -19.61
C PRO A 161 4.86 14.56 -20.78
N LEU A 162 4.50 15.18 -21.91
CA LEU A 162 5.27 15.09 -23.16
C LEU A 162 6.66 15.71 -23.07
N PHE A 163 6.93 16.60 -22.11
CA PHE A 163 8.24 17.24 -21.96
C PHE A 163 9.31 16.38 -21.29
N ILE A 164 8.93 15.25 -20.71
CA ILE A 164 9.85 14.32 -20.03
C ILE A 164 10.76 13.65 -21.05
N LYS A 165 12.03 13.50 -20.71
CA LYS A 165 13.07 12.87 -21.52
C LYS A 165 13.81 11.79 -20.72
N PRO A 166 14.50 10.85 -21.37
CA PRO A 166 15.37 9.88 -20.69
C PRO A 166 16.41 10.59 -19.82
N GLY A 167 16.62 10.05 -18.62
CA GLY A 167 17.49 10.64 -17.58
C GLY A 167 16.78 11.57 -16.61
N ASP A 168 15.58 12.00 -16.90
CA ASP A 168 14.77 12.78 -15.96
C ASP A 168 14.32 11.92 -14.78
N ILE A 169 14.24 12.55 -13.61
CA ILE A 169 13.66 11.92 -12.42
C ILE A 169 12.20 12.36 -12.32
N ILE A 170 11.30 11.39 -12.18
CA ILE A 170 9.87 11.64 -11.97
C ILE A 170 9.46 11.21 -10.58
N VAL A 171 8.50 11.93 -9.99
CA VAL A 171 7.87 11.58 -8.73
C VAL A 171 6.49 11.03 -9.04
N VAL A 172 6.20 9.84 -8.56
CA VAL A 172 4.91 9.16 -8.73
C VAL A 172 4.22 8.95 -7.39
N ASP A 173 2.90 9.04 -7.41
CA ASP A 173 2.06 8.73 -6.26
C ASP A 173 1.86 7.21 -6.18
N THR A 174 2.19 6.60 -5.06
CA THR A 174 2.11 5.14 -4.89
C THR A 174 0.69 4.63 -4.67
N GLU A 175 -0.24 5.49 -4.30
CA GLU A 175 -1.64 5.13 -4.13
C GLU A 175 -2.39 5.09 -5.47
N THR A 176 -2.15 6.07 -6.34
CA THR A 176 -2.83 6.19 -7.64
C THR A 176 -2.02 5.67 -8.82
N GLY A 177 -0.69 5.60 -8.70
CA GLY A 177 0.22 5.26 -9.79
C GLY A 177 0.48 6.40 -10.78
N ASP A 178 0.03 7.61 -10.45
CA ASP A 178 0.12 8.75 -11.34
C ASP A 178 1.40 9.56 -11.15
N TYR A 179 1.87 10.18 -12.23
CA TYR A 179 2.92 11.19 -12.21
C TYR A 179 2.45 12.41 -11.39
N VAL A 180 3.32 12.89 -10.50
CA VAL A 180 3.06 14.06 -9.66
C VAL A 180 3.86 15.25 -10.16
N GLU A 181 5.16 15.11 -10.26
CA GLU A 181 6.08 16.19 -10.63
C GLU A 181 7.41 15.64 -11.14
N LYS A 182 8.19 16.52 -11.77
CA LYS A 182 9.58 16.23 -12.11
C LYS A 182 10.45 16.50 -10.87
N GLY A 183 11.24 15.49 -10.50
CA GLY A 183 12.17 15.57 -9.38
C GLY A 183 13.44 16.35 -9.66
#